data_a93413592a98792e506f575a69471caf
#
_entry.id   a93413592a98792e506f575a69471caf
#
_cell.length_a   1.000
_cell.length_b   1.000
_cell.length_c   1.000
_cell.angle_alpha   90.00
_cell.angle_beta   90.00
_cell.angle_gamma   90.00
#
_symmetry.space_group_name_H-M   'P 1'
#
loop_
_entity.id
_entity.type
_entity.pdbx_description
1 polymer ?
#
loop_
_entity_poly.entity_id
_entity_poly.type
_entity_poly.pdbx_seq_one_letter_code
_entity_poly.pdbx_strand_id
1 'polypeptide(L)'
;MYAGDTTYSTQLLVEIISNAVDEFRLGHGNQIDILINNEDKNTNIIVKDYGQGFLVNEMREDGKSVLEAAFSVLNTSGKYREDGTYEGTSLGSFGIGSKITTFLSHSLKVTTYRDNKYETVYFKEGVFEKRETGSLKHTSGTTVEWSPSEQFFTHTMIEEGKIKSLLNTISCLCPGLKIILNINGEQITYFSENGLNDLVDEAVKGKEIILNRFNMKYNEGKEKLDMILTYTSNYSLILVPYVNTGLTEKGPHITQVKTIITREFNKFFKDKKWLKDKDENLTGDDIQEGMYIVFNMTAPNVAYDAQVKSTVTKLDMSNFSTAIATNLQYWLANNEKEIKIIFDKAAAARKAREAAKKARDAARKPVDKKKAKLLNLPSKLVDANSKDRTKCELFIAEGDSAAGGLIEARNPETMAVFPIRGKIINLYKNSDEKVFANQEVLNIIQALGLDFDKKSHTLIYDKDKLRYNKIFTACDADPDGMAIKNLLLTCFWSLCPELILNGHIWITIPPLFRITKGKDTFIYLKDAKELEEYKEAHKGEKFEVNRNKGLGEQDSSELGPSILDPETRNVAQIVVNNIEEANDLFDILMGTHVPPRREWLLIHSEEADENIW
;
A
#
# COMPACT_ATOMS: atom_id res chain seq x y z
N MET A 1 -2.42 -13.83 10.57
CA MET A 1 -2.90 -14.24 9.23
C MET A 1 -3.97 -13.30 8.67
N TYR A 2 -4.74 -12.61 9.50
CA TYR A 2 -5.62 -11.51 9.13
C TYR A 2 -4.88 -10.20 9.42
N ALA A 3 -4.29 -9.61 8.37
CA ALA A 3 -3.57 -8.33 8.45
C ALA A 3 -4.54 -7.17 8.19
N GLY A 4 -5.63 -7.10 8.98
CA GLY A 4 -6.61 -6.03 8.89
C GLY A 4 -6.58 -5.14 10.13
N ASP A 5 -6.97 -3.89 9.96
CA ASP A 5 -7.25 -2.99 11.08
C ASP A 5 -8.39 -3.59 11.94
N THR A 6 -8.12 -3.86 13.20
CA THR A 6 -9.08 -4.40 14.17
C THR A 6 -9.79 -3.30 14.98
N THR A 7 -9.60 -2.05 14.62
CA THR A 7 -10.28 -0.92 15.26
C THR A 7 -11.80 -1.01 15.07
N TYR A 8 -12.24 -1.31 13.83
CA TYR A 8 -13.64 -1.47 13.46
C TYR A 8 -13.88 -2.80 12.75
N SER A 9 -15.11 -3.31 12.82
CA SER A 9 -15.50 -4.58 12.18
C SER A 9 -15.83 -4.46 10.68
N THR A 10 -15.63 -3.29 10.09
CA THR A 10 -16.00 -2.93 8.70
C THR A 10 -15.57 -3.96 7.66
N GLN A 11 -14.38 -4.53 7.80
CA GLN A 11 -13.83 -5.49 6.84
C GLN A 11 -14.66 -6.79 6.76
N LEU A 12 -15.29 -7.22 7.86
CA LEU A 12 -16.15 -8.41 7.83
C LEU A 12 -17.33 -8.20 6.88
N LEU A 13 -17.92 -7.00 6.91
CA LEU A 13 -19.01 -6.63 6.02
C LEU A 13 -18.56 -6.58 4.56
N VAL A 14 -17.38 -6.02 4.29
CA VAL A 14 -16.79 -5.95 2.93
C VAL A 14 -16.62 -7.35 2.33
N GLU A 15 -16.17 -8.33 3.11
CA GLU A 15 -16.01 -9.72 2.65
C GLU A 15 -17.35 -10.37 2.26
N ILE A 16 -18.40 -10.16 3.05
CA ILE A 16 -19.73 -10.72 2.75
C ILE A 16 -20.36 -10.02 1.53
N ILE A 17 -20.26 -8.68 1.45
CA ILE A 17 -20.71 -7.91 0.28
C ILE A 17 -19.99 -8.40 -0.98
N SER A 18 -18.69 -8.65 -0.91
CA SER A 18 -17.91 -9.11 -2.06
C SER A 18 -18.42 -10.46 -2.60
N ASN A 19 -18.84 -11.37 -1.71
CA ASN A 19 -19.44 -12.64 -2.13
C ASN A 19 -20.80 -12.44 -2.82
N ALA A 20 -21.64 -11.53 -2.31
CA ALA A 20 -22.92 -11.19 -2.92
C ALA A 20 -22.76 -10.52 -4.30
N VAL A 21 -21.76 -9.63 -4.44
CA VAL A 21 -21.41 -9.01 -5.74
C VAL A 21 -20.91 -10.06 -6.73
N ASP A 22 -20.17 -11.06 -6.29
CA ASP A 22 -19.72 -12.15 -7.14
C ASP A 22 -20.88 -12.96 -7.72
N GLU A 23 -21.98 -13.19 -6.96
CA GLU A 23 -23.20 -13.83 -7.47
C GLU A 23 -23.84 -13.01 -8.60
N PHE A 24 -23.98 -11.69 -8.42
CA PHE A 24 -24.44 -10.80 -9.50
C PHE A 24 -23.57 -10.89 -10.74
N ARG A 25 -22.24 -10.90 -10.59
CA ARG A 25 -21.29 -10.99 -11.72
C ARG A 25 -21.37 -12.33 -12.47
N LEU A 26 -21.80 -13.38 -11.80
CA LEU A 26 -22.09 -14.68 -12.39
C LEU A 26 -23.47 -14.73 -13.08
N GLY A 27 -24.23 -13.65 -13.02
CA GLY A 27 -25.57 -13.54 -13.62
C GLY A 27 -26.70 -14.01 -12.71
N HIS A 28 -26.43 -14.14 -11.41
CA HIS A 28 -27.40 -14.59 -10.43
C HIS A 28 -27.87 -13.42 -9.55
N GLY A 29 -29.15 -13.06 -9.66
CA GLY A 29 -29.76 -11.96 -8.91
C GLY A 29 -29.27 -10.58 -9.38
N ASN A 30 -29.96 -9.55 -8.91
CA ASN A 30 -29.62 -8.15 -9.25
C ASN A 30 -29.85 -7.19 -8.09
N GLN A 31 -30.00 -7.73 -6.87
CA GLN A 31 -30.19 -6.95 -5.67
C GLN A 31 -29.41 -7.50 -4.49
N ILE A 32 -28.93 -6.60 -3.64
CA ILE A 32 -28.33 -6.89 -2.33
C ILE A 32 -29.01 -6.00 -1.31
N ASP A 33 -29.52 -6.60 -0.23
CA ASP A 33 -30.10 -5.88 0.90
C ASP A 33 -29.14 -5.97 2.09
N ILE A 34 -28.84 -4.83 2.70
CA ILE A 34 -27.92 -4.71 3.83
C ILE A 34 -28.67 -4.00 4.95
N LEU A 35 -28.80 -4.65 6.10
CA LEU A 35 -29.38 -4.08 7.30
C LEU A 35 -28.32 -4.07 8.41
N ILE A 36 -28.10 -2.91 9.00
CA ILE A 36 -27.11 -2.70 10.06
C ILE A 36 -27.75 -1.98 11.23
N ASN A 37 -27.75 -2.63 12.39
CA ASN A 37 -27.87 -1.94 13.67
C ASN A 37 -26.44 -1.58 14.11
N ASN A 38 -26.03 -0.32 13.92
CA ASN A 38 -24.65 0.14 14.10
C ASN A 38 -24.48 0.80 15.47
N GLU A 39 -24.55 -0.01 16.52
CA GLU A 39 -24.40 0.40 17.91
C GLU A 39 -23.23 -0.36 18.53
N ASP A 40 -22.26 0.36 19.12
CA ASP A 40 -21.06 -0.28 19.68
C ASP A 40 -21.43 -1.33 20.74
N LYS A 41 -20.74 -2.47 20.69
CA LYS A 41 -21.00 -3.67 21.51
C LYS A 41 -22.37 -4.35 21.30
N ASN A 42 -23.22 -3.78 20.44
CA ASN A 42 -24.53 -4.32 20.10
C ASN A 42 -24.78 -4.29 18.58
N THR A 43 -23.69 -4.31 17.81
CA THR A 43 -23.77 -4.30 16.35
C THR A 43 -24.32 -5.62 15.83
N ASN A 44 -25.36 -5.54 15.00
CA ASN A 44 -25.90 -6.67 14.25
C ASN A 44 -25.99 -6.30 12.78
N ILE A 45 -25.54 -7.20 11.92
CA ILE A 45 -25.44 -6.96 10.49
C ILE A 45 -26.11 -8.12 9.76
N ILE A 46 -26.96 -7.78 8.77
CA ILE A 46 -27.60 -8.75 7.89
C ILE A 46 -27.29 -8.34 6.45
N VAL A 47 -26.75 -9.27 5.67
CA VAL A 47 -26.59 -9.13 4.22
C VAL A 47 -27.38 -10.23 3.55
N LYS A 48 -28.23 -9.84 2.62
CA LYS A 48 -29.04 -10.76 1.81
C LYS A 48 -28.74 -10.52 0.33
N ASP A 49 -28.31 -11.56 -0.35
CA ASP A 49 -28.26 -11.61 -1.81
C ASP A 49 -29.46 -12.40 -2.38
N TYR A 50 -29.69 -12.25 -3.66
CA TYR A 50 -30.70 -12.97 -4.44
C TYR A 50 -30.04 -13.82 -5.50
N GLY A 51 -28.84 -14.37 -5.18
CA GLY A 51 -28.07 -15.27 -6.02
C GLY A 51 -28.71 -16.65 -6.17
N GLN A 52 -27.91 -17.60 -6.66
CA GLN A 52 -28.44 -18.97 -6.82
C GLN A 52 -28.58 -19.73 -5.49
N GLY A 53 -27.94 -19.29 -4.42
CA GLY A 53 -27.85 -20.00 -3.15
C GLY A 53 -26.97 -21.24 -3.20
N PHE A 54 -26.61 -21.78 -2.04
CA PHE A 54 -25.85 -23.02 -1.92
C PHE A 54 -26.75 -24.24 -2.15
N LEU A 55 -26.14 -25.39 -2.50
CA LEU A 55 -26.85 -26.66 -2.60
C LEU A 55 -27.34 -27.06 -1.19
N VAL A 56 -28.65 -27.27 -1.06
CA VAL A 56 -29.30 -27.60 0.20
C VAL A 56 -29.23 -29.12 0.46
N ASN A 57 -28.88 -29.52 1.68
CA ASN A 57 -28.73 -30.92 2.09
C ASN A 57 -27.62 -31.71 1.39
N GLU A 58 -26.71 -31.05 0.71
CA GLU A 58 -25.55 -31.71 0.15
C GLU A 58 -24.44 -31.83 1.20
N MET A 59 -24.02 -33.06 1.44
CA MET A 59 -23.01 -33.39 2.46
C MET A 59 -21.67 -33.72 1.80
N ARG A 60 -20.60 -33.23 2.36
CA ARG A 60 -19.23 -33.53 1.96
C ARG A 60 -18.75 -34.83 2.60
N GLU A 61 -17.62 -35.35 2.14
CA GLU A 61 -17.00 -36.56 2.68
C GLU A 61 -16.59 -36.41 4.16
N ASP A 62 -16.29 -35.18 4.60
CA ASP A 62 -15.92 -34.85 5.98
C ASP A 62 -17.14 -34.74 6.93
N GLY A 63 -18.34 -35.07 6.46
CA GLY A 63 -19.57 -35.05 7.23
C GLY A 63 -20.19 -33.67 7.45
N LYS A 64 -19.62 -32.62 6.87
CA LYS A 64 -20.14 -31.26 6.90
C LYS A 64 -21.05 -30.99 5.70
N SER A 65 -22.06 -30.14 5.88
CA SER A 65 -22.80 -29.64 4.72
C SER A 65 -21.94 -28.69 3.87
N VAL A 66 -22.29 -28.55 2.61
CA VAL A 66 -21.62 -27.57 1.70
C VAL A 66 -21.70 -26.16 2.29
N LEU A 67 -22.85 -25.76 2.86
CA LEU A 67 -23.03 -24.47 3.48
C LEU A 67 -22.15 -24.33 4.75
N GLU A 68 -22.13 -25.32 5.64
CA GLU A 68 -21.26 -25.32 6.83
C GLU A 68 -19.79 -25.17 6.44
N ALA A 69 -19.33 -25.98 5.50
CA ALA A 69 -17.93 -25.95 5.04
C ALA A 69 -17.57 -24.60 4.40
N ALA A 70 -18.50 -23.96 3.68
CA ALA A 70 -18.26 -22.64 3.08
C ALA A 70 -18.00 -21.54 4.10
N PHE A 71 -18.40 -21.71 5.35
CA PHE A 71 -18.23 -20.75 6.45
C PHE A 71 -17.26 -21.22 7.56
N SER A 72 -16.81 -22.48 7.56
CA SER A 72 -15.97 -23.02 8.63
C SER A 72 -14.64 -23.67 8.17
N VAL A 73 -14.54 -24.11 6.90
CA VAL A 73 -13.37 -24.84 6.42
C VAL A 73 -12.54 -23.98 5.49
N LEU A 74 -11.26 -23.75 5.81
CA LEU A 74 -10.34 -22.96 5.00
C LEU A 74 -10.15 -23.57 3.60
N ASN A 75 -9.93 -22.73 2.61
CA ASN A 75 -9.69 -23.11 1.20
C ASN A 75 -10.85 -23.89 0.54
N THR A 76 -12.06 -23.79 1.08
CA THR A 76 -13.26 -24.30 0.42
C THR A 76 -13.92 -23.19 -0.37
N SER A 77 -13.85 -23.30 -1.68
CA SER A 77 -14.58 -22.46 -2.62
C SER A 77 -15.02 -23.35 -3.76
N GLY A 78 -16.30 -23.30 -4.14
CA GLY A 78 -16.80 -24.02 -5.32
C GLY A 78 -16.20 -23.52 -6.66
N LYS A 79 -15.20 -22.65 -6.60
CA LYS A 79 -14.53 -22.01 -7.74
C LYS A 79 -13.15 -22.61 -8.05
N TYR A 80 -12.72 -23.64 -7.31
CA TYR A 80 -11.49 -24.39 -7.59
C TYR A 80 -11.83 -25.67 -8.34
N ARG A 81 -11.02 -26.02 -9.35
CA ARG A 81 -11.04 -27.34 -9.98
C ARG A 81 -10.43 -28.40 -9.07
N GLU A 82 -10.64 -29.67 -9.40
CA GLU A 82 -10.02 -30.81 -8.70
C GLU A 82 -8.48 -30.76 -8.73
N ASP A 83 -7.88 -30.10 -9.73
CA ASP A 83 -6.42 -29.91 -9.85
C ASP A 83 -5.89 -28.72 -9.00
N GLY A 84 -6.76 -28.04 -8.23
CA GLY A 84 -6.41 -26.89 -7.40
C GLY A 84 -6.29 -25.57 -8.17
N THR A 85 -6.59 -25.53 -9.47
CA THR A 85 -6.59 -24.27 -10.23
C THR A 85 -7.86 -23.46 -9.99
N TYR A 86 -7.68 -22.17 -9.74
CA TYR A 86 -8.77 -21.21 -9.53
C TYR A 86 -9.30 -20.69 -10.87
N GLU A 87 -10.55 -20.97 -11.21
CA GLU A 87 -11.16 -20.52 -12.48
C GLU A 87 -12.03 -19.27 -12.38
N GLY A 88 -12.16 -18.71 -11.21
CA GLY A 88 -13.05 -17.57 -10.99
C GLY A 88 -12.47 -16.23 -11.46
N THR A 89 -13.37 -15.34 -11.84
CA THR A 89 -13.10 -13.90 -12.03
C THR A 89 -13.50 -13.10 -10.79
N SER A 90 -13.77 -13.78 -9.67
CA SER A 90 -14.27 -13.17 -8.44
C SER A 90 -13.17 -12.56 -7.59
N LEU A 91 -13.55 -11.60 -6.77
CA LEU A 91 -12.67 -11.02 -5.76
C LEU A 91 -12.28 -12.05 -4.68
N GLY A 92 -13.16 -13.00 -4.35
CA GLY A 92 -13.00 -14.02 -3.32
C GLY A 92 -12.04 -15.16 -3.66
N SER A 93 -10.87 -14.89 -4.25
CA SER A 93 -9.94 -15.91 -4.77
C SER A 93 -9.31 -16.83 -3.71
N PHE A 94 -9.17 -16.40 -2.47
CA PHE A 94 -8.50 -17.18 -1.41
C PHE A 94 -9.47 -18.07 -0.61
N GLY A 95 -10.79 -17.92 -0.79
CA GLY A 95 -11.79 -18.70 -0.07
C GLY A 95 -11.75 -18.55 1.47
N ILE A 96 -11.28 -17.41 1.96
CA ILE A 96 -11.03 -17.14 3.39
C ILE A 96 -12.04 -16.14 3.97
N GLY A 97 -12.59 -15.22 3.18
CA GLY A 97 -13.36 -14.07 3.68
C GLY A 97 -14.55 -14.45 4.56
N SER A 98 -15.42 -15.36 4.10
CA SER A 98 -16.58 -15.83 4.90
C SER A 98 -16.14 -16.50 6.22
N LYS A 99 -15.01 -17.22 6.22
CA LYS A 99 -14.47 -17.89 7.41
C LYS A 99 -13.95 -16.89 8.43
N ILE A 100 -13.29 -15.83 7.97
CA ILE A 100 -12.85 -14.75 8.85
C ILE A 100 -14.06 -14.11 9.53
N THR A 101 -15.14 -13.84 8.79
CA THR A 101 -16.37 -13.33 9.39
C THR A 101 -16.91 -14.29 10.44
N THR A 102 -16.92 -15.61 10.18
CA THR A 102 -17.35 -16.63 11.15
C THR A 102 -16.49 -16.63 12.41
N PHE A 103 -15.17 -16.66 12.27
CA PHE A 103 -14.26 -16.78 13.40
C PHE A 103 -14.11 -15.50 14.24
N LEU A 104 -14.36 -14.33 13.67
CA LEU A 104 -14.27 -13.06 14.37
C LEU A 104 -15.65 -12.52 14.84
N SER A 105 -16.70 -13.34 14.77
CA SER A 105 -18.03 -13.00 15.23
C SER A 105 -18.39 -13.71 16.53
N HIS A 106 -19.10 -13.00 17.40
CA HIS A 106 -19.73 -13.59 18.58
C HIS A 106 -20.80 -14.62 18.19
N SER A 107 -21.62 -14.28 17.19
CA SER A 107 -22.61 -15.17 16.59
C SER A 107 -22.68 -14.95 15.09
N LEU A 108 -22.92 -16.04 14.35
CA LEU A 108 -23.15 -15.98 12.92
C LEU A 108 -24.21 -17.02 12.54
N LYS A 109 -25.17 -16.57 11.73
CA LYS A 109 -26.23 -17.39 11.17
C LYS A 109 -26.26 -17.20 9.66
N VAL A 110 -26.20 -18.29 8.91
CA VAL A 110 -26.31 -18.28 7.46
C VAL A 110 -27.49 -19.10 7.02
N THR A 111 -28.34 -18.52 6.21
CA THR A 111 -29.49 -19.23 5.61
C THR A 111 -29.37 -19.15 4.09
N THR A 112 -29.37 -20.28 3.44
CA THR A 112 -29.45 -20.37 1.98
C THR A 112 -30.80 -20.90 1.54
N TYR A 113 -31.31 -20.38 0.42
CA TYR A 113 -32.55 -20.79 -0.21
C TYR A 113 -32.27 -21.22 -1.65
N ARG A 114 -32.67 -22.46 -1.99
CA ARG A 114 -32.54 -22.98 -3.32
C ARG A 114 -33.57 -24.08 -3.59
N ASP A 115 -34.18 -24.10 -4.74
CA ASP A 115 -35.13 -25.11 -5.20
C ASP A 115 -36.29 -25.35 -4.20
N ASN A 116 -36.85 -24.27 -3.64
CA ASN A 116 -37.90 -24.29 -2.61
C ASN A 116 -37.52 -25.03 -1.31
N LYS A 117 -36.24 -25.15 -1.04
CA LYS A 117 -35.67 -25.68 0.19
C LYS A 117 -34.80 -24.62 0.85
N TYR A 118 -34.59 -24.78 2.14
CA TYR A 118 -33.63 -23.95 2.86
C TYR A 118 -32.72 -24.79 3.75
N GLU A 119 -31.57 -24.24 4.01
CA GLU A 119 -30.62 -24.70 5.00
C GLU A 119 -30.12 -23.53 5.79
N THR A 120 -30.12 -23.65 7.13
CA THR A 120 -29.57 -22.66 8.04
C THR A 120 -28.49 -23.31 8.89
N VAL A 121 -27.34 -22.68 8.99
CA VAL A 121 -26.25 -23.05 9.88
C VAL A 121 -25.99 -21.95 10.88
N TYR A 122 -25.67 -22.34 12.11
CA TYR A 122 -25.43 -21.44 13.24
C TYR A 122 -24.04 -21.66 13.77
N PHE A 123 -23.33 -20.56 14.03
CA PHE A 123 -22.02 -20.56 14.67
C PHE A 123 -22.03 -19.60 15.87
N LYS A 124 -21.30 -19.98 16.91
CA LYS A 124 -21.06 -19.16 18.08
C LYS A 124 -19.58 -19.15 18.40
N GLU A 125 -18.98 -17.97 18.56
CA GLU A 125 -17.53 -17.79 18.76
C GLU A 125 -16.70 -18.62 17.75
N GLY A 126 -17.13 -18.61 16.48
CA GLY A 126 -16.49 -19.36 15.41
C GLY A 126 -16.73 -20.88 15.38
N VAL A 127 -17.45 -21.44 16.37
CA VAL A 127 -17.73 -22.86 16.49
C VAL A 127 -19.13 -23.18 15.95
N PHE A 128 -19.24 -24.23 15.14
CA PHE A 128 -20.53 -24.72 14.66
C PHE A 128 -21.41 -25.19 15.83
N GLU A 129 -22.66 -24.72 15.87
CA GLU A 129 -23.63 -25.10 16.91
C GLU A 129 -24.67 -26.07 16.40
N LYS A 130 -25.38 -25.72 15.33
CA LYS A 130 -26.48 -26.51 14.79
C LYS A 130 -26.77 -26.19 13.33
N ARG A 131 -27.51 -27.09 12.72
CA ARG A 131 -28.03 -26.99 11.36
C ARG A 131 -29.53 -27.26 11.35
N GLU A 132 -30.25 -26.46 10.56
CA GLU A 132 -31.69 -26.63 10.34
C GLU A 132 -31.96 -26.69 8.84
N THR A 133 -32.90 -27.54 8.42
CA THR A 133 -33.26 -27.67 7.00
C THR A 133 -34.76 -27.83 6.88
N GLY A 134 -35.32 -27.41 5.76
CA GLY A 134 -36.74 -27.56 5.50
C GLY A 134 -37.11 -27.18 4.07
N SER A 135 -38.42 -27.15 3.84
CA SER A 135 -39.01 -26.74 2.57
C SER A 135 -39.79 -25.46 2.76
N LEU A 136 -39.45 -24.45 1.95
CA LEU A 136 -40.12 -23.15 2.01
C LEU A 136 -40.10 -22.56 0.59
N LYS A 137 -41.25 -22.13 0.08
CA LYS A 137 -41.26 -21.39 -1.19
C LYS A 137 -40.69 -20.00 -0.97
N HIS A 138 -39.47 -19.81 -1.44
CA HIS A 138 -38.71 -18.57 -1.31
C HIS A 138 -37.88 -18.31 -2.56
N THR A 139 -37.56 -17.05 -2.80
CA THR A 139 -36.57 -16.68 -3.85
C THR A 139 -35.19 -17.23 -3.47
N SER A 140 -34.48 -17.82 -4.43
CA SER A 140 -33.10 -18.28 -4.19
C SER A 140 -32.20 -17.14 -3.72
N GLY A 141 -31.16 -17.48 -2.98
CA GLY A 141 -30.18 -16.55 -2.45
C GLY A 141 -29.63 -16.98 -1.11
N THR A 142 -28.78 -16.13 -0.54
CA THR A 142 -28.16 -16.36 0.76
C THR A 142 -28.36 -15.16 1.67
N THR A 143 -28.64 -15.42 2.93
CA THR A 143 -28.71 -14.41 3.99
C THR A 143 -27.66 -14.73 5.05
N VAL A 144 -26.75 -13.78 5.31
CA VAL A 144 -25.74 -13.87 6.36
C VAL A 144 -26.06 -12.83 7.43
N GLU A 145 -26.27 -13.29 8.65
CA GLU A 145 -26.55 -12.46 9.83
C GLU A 145 -25.45 -12.72 10.87
N TRP A 146 -24.83 -11.66 11.40
CA TRP A 146 -23.79 -11.81 12.41
C TRP A 146 -23.67 -10.61 13.33
N SER A 147 -23.08 -10.87 14.49
CA SER A 147 -22.62 -9.85 15.44
C SER A 147 -21.11 -10.00 15.63
N PRO A 148 -20.30 -8.97 15.33
CA PRO A 148 -18.85 -9.00 15.54
C PRO A 148 -18.49 -9.23 17.00
N SER A 149 -17.38 -9.93 17.28
CA SER A 149 -16.94 -10.22 18.65
C SER A 149 -16.08 -9.09 19.22
N GLU A 150 -16.43 -8.62 20.43
CA GLU A 150 -15.65 -7.65 21.20
C GLU A 150 -14.24 -8.13 21.59
N GLN A 151 -13.98 -9.44 21.49
CA GLN A 151 -12.65 -9.99 21.75
C GLN A 151 -11.61 -9.60 20.70
N PHE A 152 -12.08 -9.28 19.49
CA PHE A 152 -11.20 -9.02 18.33
C PHE A 152 -11.22 -7.58 17.86
N PHE A 153 -12.28 -6.82 18.16
CA PHE A 153 -12.46 -5.46 17.67
C PHE A 153 -12.53 -4.47 18.81
N THR A 154 -11.84 -3.33 18.67
CA THR A 154 -11.96 -2.22 19.60
C THR A 154 -13.36 -1.65 19.59
N HIS A 155 -13.95 -1.52 18.40
CA HIS A 155 -15.35 -1.14 18.16
C HIS A 155 -16.00 -2.18 17.25
N THR A 156 -17.12 -2.74 17.68
CA THR A 156 -17.90 -3.68 16.85
C THR A 156 -18.62 -2.99 15.70
N MET A 157 -18.71 -1.67 15.73
CA MET A 157 -19.36 -0.81 14.74
C MET A 157 -18.72 -0.90 13.36
N ILE A 158 -19.51 -0.48 12.37
CA ILE A 158 -19.10 -0.28 10.97
C ILE A 158 -18.81 1.20 10.75
N GLU A 159 -17.73 1.51 10.03
CA GLU A 159 -17.42 2.88 9.58
C GLU A 159 -18.37 3.28 8.44
N GLU A 160 -19.44 4.00 8.77
CA GLU A 160 -20.52 4.36 7.81
C GLU A 160 -19.99 5.04 6.55
N GLY A 161 -19.10 6.01 6.70
CA GLY A 161 -18.55 6.75 5.56
C GLY A 161 -17.82 5.84 4.57
N LYS A 162 -17.03 4.88 5.07
CA LYS A 162 -16.35 3.90 4.23
C LYS A 162 -17.32 2.99 3.50
N ILE A 163 -18.35 2.49 4.20
CA ILE A 163 -19.34 1.60 3.59
C ILE A 163 -20.20 2.35 2.57
N LYS A 164 -20.69 3.54 2.89
CA LYS A 164 -21.48 4.36 1.96
C LYS A 164 -20.69 4.64 0.66
N SER A 165 -19.42 5.02 0.77
CA SER A 165 -18.53 5.24 -0.39
C SER A 165 -18.27 3.95 -1.17
N LEU A 166 -18.02 2.83 -0.49
CA LEU A 166 -17.80 1.52 -1.13
C LEU A 166 -19.04 1.07 -1.92
N LEU A 167 -20.24 1.17 -1.34
CA LEU A 167 -21.49 0.75 -1.99
C LEU A 167 -21.80 1.60 -3.22
N ASN A 168 -21.57 2.91 -3.15
CA ASN A 168 -21.66 3.79 -4.30
C ASN A 168 -20.69 3.35 -5.42
N THR A 169 -19.45 3.09 -5.07
CA THR A 169 -18.44 2.59 -6.03
C THR A 169 -18.85 1.25 -6.63
N ILE A 170 -19.30 0.29 -5.83
CA ILE A 170 -19.74 -1.04 -6.30
C ILE A 170 -20.91 -0.89 -7.28
N SER A 171 -21.89 -0.03 -7.00
CA SER A 171 -23.02 0.19 -7.92
C SER A 171 -22.56 0.69 -9.30
N CYS A 172 -21.53 1.56 -9.32
CA CYS A 172 -20.93 2.04 -10.56
C CYS A 172 -20.06 0.97 -11.28
N LEU A 173 -19.39 0.09 -10.52
CA LEU A 173 -18.60 -1.01 -11.10
C LEU A 173 -19.47 -2.17 -11.59
N CYS A 174 -20.70 -2.27 -11.11
CA CYS A 174 -21.67 -3.32 -11.40
C CYS A 174 -23.00 -2.71 -11.88
N PRO A 175 -23.06 -2.12 -13.09
CA PRO A 175 -24.27 -1.50 -13.61
C PRO A 175 -25.45 -2.47 -13.61
N GLY A 176 -26.60 -2.03 -13.11
CA GLY A 176 -27.82 -2.85 -12.96
C GLY A 176 -27.93 -3.61 -11.63
N LEU A 177 -26.88 -3.59 -10.79
CA LEU A 177 -26.96 -4.08 -9.42
C LEU A 177 -27.61 -3.01 -8.51
N LYS A 178 -28.72 -3.36 -7.85
CA LYS A 178 -29.37 -2.54 -6.84
C LYS A 178 -28.88 -2.92 -5.46
N ILE A 179 -28.37 -1.97 -4.70
CA ILE A 179 -27.95 -2.20 -3.31
C ILE A 179 -28.81 -1.32 -2.39
N ILE A 180 -29.48 -1.94 -1.44
CA ILE A 180 -30.31 -1.26 -0.44
C ILE A 180 -29.61 -1.36 0.90
N LEU A 181 -29.13 -0.24 1.41
CA LEU A 181 -28.54 -0.13 2.74
C LEU A 181 -29.58 0.46 3.70
N ASN A 182 -29.85 -0.23 4.79
CA ASN A 182 -30.56 0.32 5.95
C ASN A 182 -29.59 0.31 7.13
N ILE A 183 -29.24 1.48 7.62
CA ILE A 183 -28.35 1.64 8.78
C ILE A 183 -29.05 2.48 9.85
N ASN A 184 -29.28 1.90 11.03
CA ASN A 184 -29.99 2.54 12.13
C ASN A 184 -31.38 3.13 11.74
N GLY A 185 -32.06 2.50 10.76
CA GLY A 185 -33.35 2.94 10.25
C GLY A 185 -33.30 3.93 9.08
N GLU A 186 -32.13 4.47 8.73
CA GLU A 186 -31.92 5.27 7.51
C GLU A 186 -31.76 4.33 6.31
N GLN A 187 -32.61 4.47 5.29
CA GLN A 187 -32.52 3.67 4.06
C GLN A 187 -31.93 4.48 2.92
N ILE A 188 -30.88 3.94 2.30
CA ILE A 188 -30.21 4.49 1.13
C ILE A 188 -30.20 3.42 0.03
N THR A 189 -30.45 3.84 -1.21
CA THR A 189 -30.37 2.96 -2.38
C THR A 189 -29.25 3.40 -3.29
N TYR A 190 -28.36 2.47 -3.62
CA TYR A 190 -27.29 2.65 -4.59
C TYR A 190 -27.63 1.89 -5.86
N PHE A 191 -27.60 2.56 -6.99
CA PHE A 191 -27.90 2.00 -8.30
C PHE A 191 -27.30 2.88 -9.39
N SER A 192 -26.64 2.29 -10.34
CA SER A 192 -26.08 2.99 -11.51
C SER A 192 -26.48 2.26 -12.79
N GLU A 193 -27.03 3.00 -13.75
CA GLU A 193 -27.27 2.54 -15.11
C GLU A 193 -26.07 2.84 -16.02
N ASN A 194 -25.35 3.93 -15.75
CA ASN A 194 -24.29 4.43 -16.61
C ASN A 194 -22.91 3.88 -16.21
N GLY A 195 -22.81 3.13 -15.11
CA GLY A 195 -21.59 2.48 -14.66
C GLY A 195 -20.47 3.46 -14.31
N LEU A 196 -19.29 3.26 -14.88
CA LEU A 196 -18.14 4.12 -14.61
C LEU A 196 -18.36 5.59 -14.99
N ASN A 197 -19.34 5.91 -15.86
CA ASN A 197 -19.64 7.30 -16.16
C ASN A 197 -20.16 8.06 -14.95
N ASP A 198 -21.03 7.44 -14.12
CA ASP A 198 -21.55 8.07 -12.91
C ASP A 198 -20.41 8.34 -11.91
N LEU A 199 -19.45 7.40 -11.80
CA LEU A 199 -18.26 7.56 -10.95
C LEU A 199 -17.36 8.71 -11.44
N VAL A 200 -17.19 8.84 -12.75
CA VAL A 200 -16.42 9.95 -13.33
C VAL A 200 -17.14 11.27 -13.16
N ASP A 201 -18.47 11.32 -13.38
CA ASP A 201 -19.29 12.53 -13.19
C ASP A 201 -19.15 13.10 -11.79
N GLU A 202 -19.18 12.25 -10.78
CA GLU A 202 -18.97 12.64 -9.39
C GLU A 202 -17.55 13.18 -9.16
N ALA A 203 -16.54 12.48 -9.67
CA ALA A 203 -15.13 12.82 -9.47
C ALA A 203 -14.68 14.11 -10.17
N VAL A 204 -15.29 14.43 -11.31
CA VAL A 204 -14.98 15.65 -12.08
C VAL A 204 -15.99 16.78 -11.83
N LYS A 205 -16.95 16.62 -10.94
CA LYS A 205 -17.95 17.63 -10.60
C LYS A 205 -17.27 18.93 -10.17
N GLY A 206 -17.64 20.02 -10.85
CA GLY A 206 -17.05 21.35 -10.61
C GLY A 206 -15.66 21.58 -11.22
N LYS A 207 -15.14 20.63 -12.01
CA LYS A 207 -13.90 20.81 -12.78
C LYS A 207 -14.22 21.08 -14.24
N GLU A 208 -13.41 21.91 -14.88
CA GLU A 208 -13.51 22.12 -16.32
C GLU A 208 -12.99 20.88 -17.07
N ILE A 209 -13.84 20.31 -17.92
CA ILE A 209 -13.50 19.16 -18.78
C ILE A 209 -13.03 19.71 -20.12
N ILE A 210 -11.82 19.35 -20.53
CA ILE A 210 -11.18 19.85 -21.76
C ILE A 210 -11.56 19.01 -22.97
N LEU A 211 -11.93 17.74 -22.77
CA LEU A 211 -12.04 16.74 -23.83
C LEU A 211 -13.23 15.82 -23.60
N ASN A 212 -13.93 15.50 -24.71
CA ASN A 212 -14.93 14.43 -24.71
C ASN A 212 -14.33 13.12 -24.20
N ARG A 213 -15.11 12.38 -23.40
CA ARG A 213 -14.64 11.14 -22.78
C ARG A 213 -14.31 10.09 -23.82
N PHE A 214 -13.17 9.45 -23.64
CA PHE A 214 -12.92 8.14 -24.21
C PHE A 214 -13.69 7.13 -23.37
N ASN A 215 -14.66 6.44 -23.97
CA ASN A 215 -15.40 5.33 -23.35
C ASN A 215 -15.09 4.06 -24.12
N MET A 216 -14.64 3.05 -23.44
CA MET A 216 -14.30 1.78 -24.02
C MET A 216 -14.91 0.64 -23.21
N LYS A 217 -15.57 -0.29 -23.91
CA LYS A 217 -15.99 -1.59 -23.37
C LYS A 217 -15.39 -2.70 -24.22
N TYR A 218 -14.76 -3.65 -23.58
CA TYR A 218 -14.24 -4.87 -24.17
C TYR A 218 -14.81 -6.06 -23.44
N ASN A 219 -15.25 -7.08 -24.16
CA ASN A 219 -15.85 -8.28 -23.60
C ASN A 219 -15.54 -9.47 -24.51
N GLU A 220 -14.67 -10.35 -24.06
CA GLU A 220 -14.29 -11.57 -24.78
C GLU A 220 -14.10 -12.72 -23.78
N GLY A 221 -15.00 -13.69 -23.84
CA GLY A 221 -15.00 -14.83 -22.94
C GLY A 221 -15.12 -14.42 -21.46
N LYS A 222 -14.07 -14.72 -20.67
CA LYS A 222 -14.00 -14.34 -19.24
C LYS A 222 -13.32 -12.98 -19.02
N GLU A 223 -12.78 -12.36 -20.06
CA GLU A 223 -12.09 -11.09 -19.99
C GLU A 223 -13.03 -9.95 -20.35
N LYS A 224 -13.11 -8.95 -19.45
CA LYS A 224 -13.90 -7.74 -19.67
C LYS A 224 -13.10 -6.52 -19.23
N LEU A 225 -13.26 -5.42 -19.94
CA LEU A 225 -12.72 -4.13 -19.58
C LEU A 225 -13.77 -3.06 -19.83
N ASP A 226 -14.03 -2.28 -18.82
CA ASP A 226 -14.72 -0.99 -18.92
C ASP A 226 -13.72 0.10 -18.54
N MET A 227 -13.51 1.09 -19.42
CA MET A 227 -12.49 2.13 -19.22
C MET A 227 -12.99 3.48 -19.72
N ILE A 228 -12.79 4.48 -18.88
CA ILE A 228 -13.05 5.88 -19.20
C ILE A 228 -11.78 6.69 -19.01
N LEU A 229 -11.50 7.55 -19.99
CA LEU A 229 -10.44 8.53 -19.93
C LEU A 229 -11.01 9.91 -20.31
N THR A 230 -10.65 10.92 -19.56
CA THR A 230 -10.94 12.33 -19.89
C THR A 230 -9.82 13.24 -19.40
N TYR A 231 -9.85 14.51 -19.79
CA TYR A 231 -8.90 15.53 -19.33
C TYR A 231 -9.62 16.66 -18.63
N THR A 232 -9.01 17.14 -17.58
CA THR A 232 -9.43 18.32 -16.83
C THR A 232 -8.37 19.41 -16.89
N SER A 233 -8.72 20.61 -16.45
CA SER A 233 -7.78 21.73 -16.34
C SER A 233 -6.69 21.54 -15.27
N ASN A 234 -6.76 20.48 -14.45
CA ASN A 234 -5.75 20.16 -13.44
C ASN A 234 -4.40 19.76 -14.05
N TYR A 235 -3.37 19.71 -13.21
CA TYR A 235 -2.00 19.35 -13.59
C TYR A 235 -1.57 17.94 -13.14
N SER A 236 -2.39 17.23 -12.36
CA SER A 236 -2.06 15.91 -11.86
C SER A 236 -2.85 14.80 -12.57
N LEU A 237 -2.22 13.65 -12.79
CA LEU A 237 -2.90 12.44 -13.21
C LEU A 237 -3.71 11.87 -12.04
N ILE A 238 -4.98 11.57 -12.28
CA ILE A 238 -5.80 10.75 -11.39
C ILE A 238 -6.08 9.44 -12.12
N LEU A 239 -5.65 8.32 -11.52
CA LEU A 239 -5.84 7.00 -12.07
C LEU A 239 -6.46 6.09 -11.01
N VAL A 240 -7.64 5.54 -11.33
CA VAL A 240 -8.45 4.71 -10.43
C VAL A 240 -8.64 3.32 -11.06
N PRO A 241 -7.73 2.38 -10.77
CA PRO A 241 -7.72 1.05 -11.38
C PRO A 241 -8.46 0.04 -10.53
N TYR A 242 -9.45 -0.65 -11.11
CA TYR A 242 -10.09 -1.80 -10.50
C TYR A 242 -9.75 -3.08 -11.27
N VAL A 243 -9.52 -4.15 -10.52
CA VAL A 243 -9.36 -5.51 -11.06
C VAL A 243 -10.31 -6.44 -10.31
N ASN A 244 -11.19 -7.10 -11.06
CA ASN A 244 -12.26 -7.92 -10.51
C ASN A 244 -13.11 -7.16 -9.46
N THR A 245 -13.41 -5.88 -9.72
CA THR A 245 -14.09 -4.92 -8.84
C THR A 245 -13.33 -4.47 -7.59
N GLY A 246 -12.13 -5.01 -7.35
CA GLY A 246 -11.24 -4.55 -6.28
C GLY A 246 -10.38 -3.36 -6.71
N LEU A 247 -10.31 -2.33 -5.88
CA LEU A 247 -9.38 -1.22 -6.10
C LEU A 247 -7.95 -1.72 -5.94
N THR A 248 -7.09 -1.35 -6.89
CA THR A 248 -5.68 -1.74 -6.88
C THR A 248 -4.78 -0.50 -6.93
N GLU A 249 -3.62 -0.56 -6.30
CA GLU A 249 -2.67 0.55 -6.24
C GLU A 249 -1.44 0.32 -7.11
N LYS A 250 -1.06 -0.95 -7.27
CA LYS A 250 0.15 -1.37 -7.99
C LYS A 250 -0.13 -2.58 -8.88
N GLY A 251 0.63 -2.67 -9.95
CA GLY A 251 0.62 -3.87 -10.80
C GLY A 251 0.88 -3.61 -12.28
N PRO A 252 1.06 -4.68 -13.07
CA PRO A 252 1.39 -4.58 -14.50
C PRO A 252 0.29 -3.87 -15.30
N HIS A 253 -0.98 -4.00 -14.93
CA HIS A 253 -2.12 -3.35 -15.59
C HIS A 253 -1.99 -1.82 -15.57
N ILE A 254 -1.58 -1.24 -14.44
CA ILE A 254 -1.39 0.21 -14.30
C ILE A 254 -0.27 0.69 -15.23
N THR A 255 0.89 0.02 -15.15
CA THR A 255 2.06 0.38 -15.95
C THR A 255 1.78 0.22 -17.45
N GLN A 256 1.13 -0.88 -17.85
CA GLN A 256 0.80 -1.15 -19.24
C GLN A 256 -0.21 -0.16 -19.81
N VAL A 257 -1.30 0.15 -19.09
CA VAL A 257 -2.29 1.15 -19.52
C VAL A 257 -1.61 2.50 -19.75
N LYS A 258 -0.80 2.97 -18.81
CA LYS A 258 -0.04 4.22 -18.95
C LYS A 258 0.90 4.21 -20.16
N THR A 259 1.57 3.09 -20.38
CA THR A 259 2.51 2.92 -21.51
C THR A 259 1.78 2.92 -22.84
N ILE A 260 0.65 2.22 -22.95
CA ILE A 260 -0.15 2.16 -24.18
C ILE A 260 -0.68 3.56 -24.52
N ILE A 261 -1.26 4.27 -23.55
CA ILE A 261 -1.76 5.63 -23.77
C ILE A 261 -0.62 6.52 -24.28
N THR A 262 0.52 6.53 -23.61
CA THR A 262 1.67 7.35 -24.01
C THR A 262 2.16 7.02 -25.41
N ARG A 263 2.20 5.73 -25.77
CA ARG A 263 2.63 5.26 -27.08
C ARG A 263 1.67 5.70 -28.17
N GLU A 264 0.36 5.47 -27.99
CA GLU A 264 -0.63 5.76 -29.02
C GLU A 264 -0.79 7.29 -29.26
N PHE A 265 -0.74 8.09 -28.19
CA PHE A 265 -0.72 9.55 -28.33
C PHE A 265 0.50 10.04 -29.11
N ASN A 266 1.71 9.58 -28.77
CA ASN A 266 2.92 9.96 -29.49
C ASN A 266 2.87 9.53 -30.97
N LYS A 267 2.36 8.32 -31.24
CA LYS A 267 2.17 7.85 -32.62
C LYS A 267 1.24 8.78 -33.38
N PHE A 268 0.07 9.09 -32.81
CA PHE A 268 -0.90 9.98 -33.41
C PHE A 268 -0.32 11.40 -33.66
N PHE A 269 0.42 11.95 -32.72
CA PHE A 269 1.05 13.27 -32.87
C PHE A 269 2.08 13.29 -34.00
N LYS A 270 2.82 12.20 -34.22
CA LYS A 270 3.74 12.06 -35.34
C LYS A 270 3.01 11.89 -36.66
N ASP A 271 1.99 11.05 -36.72
CA ASP A 271 1.16 10.85 -37.91
C ASP A 271 0.51 12.17 -38.39
N LYS A 272 0.10 13.02 -37.45
CA LYS A 272 -0.44 14.36 -37.73
C LYS A 272 0.65 15.41 -37.97
N LYS A 273 1.93 15.06 -37.87
CA LYS A 273 3.09 15.97 -38.00
C LYS A 273 3.12 17.11 -36.98
N TRP A 274 2.41 16.98 -35.86
CA TRP A 274 2.48 17.92 -34.73
C TRP A 274 3.79 17.75 -33.97
N LEU A 275 4.28 16.50 -33.91
CA LEU A 275 5.61 16.12 -33.43
C LEU A 275 6.42 15.65 -34.65
N LYS A 276 7.60 16.22 -34.88
CA LYS A 276 8.47 15.83 -36.01
C LYS A 276 9.11 14.48 -35.73
N ASP A 277 9.41 13.69 -36.77
CA ASP A 277 10.04 12.36 -36.62
C ASP A 277 11.37 12.41 -35.84
N LYS A 278 12.12 13.49 -36.00
CA LYS A 278 13.39 13.73 -35.30
C LYS A 278 13.25 14.24 -33.86
N ASP A 279 12.05 14.66 -33.48
CA ASP A 279 11.81 15.15 -32.13
C ASP A 279 11.67 13.95 -31.18
N GLU A 280 12.18 14.08 -29.94
CA GLU A 280 11.95 13.09 -28.91
C GLU A 280 10.44 12.99 -28.61
N ASN A 281 10.00 11.78 -28.27
CA ASN A 281 8.62 11.55 -27.84
C ASN A 281 8.30 12.37 -26.58
N LEU A 282 7.06 12.78 -26.44
CA LEU A 282 6.54 13.30 -25.17
C LEU A 282 6.56 12.18 -24.14
N THR A 283 6.93 12.50 -22.91
CA THR A 283 6.94 11.51 -21.82
C THR A 283 5.52 11.20 -21.34
N GLY A 284 5.38 10.11 -20.57
CA GLY A 284 4.12 9.79 -19.90
C GLY A 284 3.63 10.95 -19.04
N ASP A 285 4.54 11.59 -18.30
CA ASP A 285 4.20 12.71 -17.42
C ASP A 285 3.70 13.93 -18.22
N ASP A 286 4.29 14.20 -19.40
CA ASP A 286 3.85 15.31 -20.26
C ASP A 286 2.42 15.07 -20.81
N ILE A 287 2.10 13.83 -21.24
CA ILE A 287 0.81 13.48 -21.86
C ILE A 287 -0.28 13.31 -20.80
N GLN A 288 0.06 12.73 -19.66
CA GLN A 288 -0.91 12.36 -18.62
C GLN A 288 -1.25 13.53 -17.67
N GLU A 289 -0.66 14.70 -17.85
CA GLU A 289 -0.96 15.89 -17.05
C GLU A 289 -2.42 16.33 -17.21
N GLY A 290 -3.17 16.31 -16.09
CA GLY A 290 -4.60 16.62 -16.04
C GLY A 290 -5.52 15.50 -16.51
N MET A 291 -4.97 14.30 -16.82
CA MET A 291 -5.75 13.14 -17.23
C MET A 291 -6.44 12.51 -16.02
N TYR A 292 -7.69 12.11 -16.20
CA TYR A 292 -8.47 11.28 -15.30
C TYR A 292 -8.76 9.96 -16.00
N ILE A 293 -8.33 8.87 -15.39
CA ILE A 293 -8.52 7.52 -15.91
C ILE A 293 -9.19 6.68 -14.84
N VAL A 294 -10.27 6.01 -15.19
CA VAL A 294 -10.85 4.94 -14.38
C VAL A 294 -11.06 3.73 -15.27
N PHE A 295 -10.75 2.55 -14.75
CA PHE A 295 -11.05 1.31 -15.46
C PHE A 295 -11.33 0.16 -14.50
N ASN A 296 -12.16 -0.77 -14.95
CA ASN A 296 -12.46 -2.02 -14.27
C ASN A 296 -12.14 -3.19 -15.21
N MET A 297 -11.08 -3.94 -14.89
CA MET A 297 -10.66 -5.15 -15.61
C MET A 297 -11.22 -6.38 -14.90
N THR A 298 -11.92 -7.23 -15.64
CA THR A 298 -12.29 -8.57 -15.18
C THR A 298 -11.42 -9.58 -15.91
N ALA A 299 -10.68 -10.39 -15.18
CA ALA A 299 -9.80 -11.40 -15.75
C ALA A 299 -9.73 -12.65 -14.85
N PRO A 300 -9.56 -13.84 -15.44
CA PRO A 300 -9.24 -15.05 -14.69
C PRO A 300 -7.77 -15.05 -14.27
N ASN A 301 -7.41 -15.91 -13.31
CA ASN A 301 -6.03 -16.21 -12.92
C ASN A 301 -5.20 -14.98 -12.48
N VAL A 302 -5.86 -13.98 -11.91
CA VAL A 302 -5.18 -12.81 -11.31
C VAL A 302 -4.50 -13.22 -10.01
N ALA A 303 -3.20 -12.92 -9.87
CA ALA A 303 -2.49 -13.13 -8.61
C ALA A 303 -2.23 -11.79 -7.90
N TYR A 304 -2.35 -11.81 -6.58
CA TYR A 304 -2.12 -10.66 -5.70
C TYR A 304 -0.99 -10.99 -4.71
N ASP A 305 -0.35 -9.97 -4.16
CA ASP A 305 0.70 -10.11 -3.15
C ASP A 305 0.17 -10.49 -1.77
N ALA A 306 -1.03 -9.99 -1.40
CA ALA A 306 -1.64 -10.17 -0.09
C ALA A 306 -3.17 -10.27 -0.17
N GLN A 307 -3.81 -10.64 0.94
CA GLN A 307 -5.28 -10.73 1.07
C GLN A 307 -5.98 -9.39 0.82
N VAL A 308 -5.35 -8.27 1.12
CA VAL A 308 -5.89 -6.92 0.87
C VAL A 308 -6.07 -6.62 -0.63
N LYS A 309 -5.35 -7.35 -1.50
CA LYS A 309 -5.46 -7.30 -2.97
C LYS A 309 -5.17 -5.92 -3.60
N SER A 310 -4.43 -5.07 -2.89
CA SER A 310 -4.03 -3.76 -3.40
C SER A 310 -2.98 -3.83 -4.50
N THR A 311 -2.17 -4.90 -4.53
CA THR A 311 -1.11 -5.11 -5.52
C THR A 311 -1.38 -6.34 -6.37
N VAL A 312 -1.49 -6.14 -7.68
CA VAL A 312 -1.57 -7.24 -8.66
C VAL A 312 -0.15 -7.66 -9.06
N THR A 313 0.22 -8.91 -8.79
CA THR A 313 1.55 -9.45 -9.13
C THR A 313 1.56 -10.14 -10.49
N LYS A 314 0.40 -10.71 -10.91
CA LYS A 314 0.27 -11.39 -12.20
C LYS A 314 -1.11 -11.09 -12.79
N LEU A 315 -1.12 -10.61 -14.04
CA LEU A 315 -2.29 -10.43 -14.89
C LEU A 315 -1.83 -10.48 -16.35
N ASP A 316 -2.48 -11.29 -17.17
CA ASP A 316 -2.24 -11.27 -18.60
C ASP A 316 -2.89 -10.03 -19.22
N MET A 317 -2.08 -9.20 -19.84
CA MET A 317 -2.50 -7.94 -20.44
C MET A 317 -2.57 -7.98 -21.97
N SER A 318 -2.33 -9.14 -22.60
CA SER A 318 -2.15 -9.26 -24.06
C SER A 318 -3.37 -8.76 -24.82
N ASN A 319 -4.54 -9.33 -24.53
CA ASN A 319 -5.80 -8.97 -25.18
C ASN A 319 -6.25 -7.56 -24.81
N PHE A 320 -6.17 -7.21 -23.53
CA PHE A 320 -6.49 -5.86 -23.05
C PHE A 320 -5.63 -4.79 -23.72
N SER A 321 -4.32 -5.05 -23.86
CA SER A 321 -3.39 -4.10 -24.51
C SER A 321 -3.77 -3.84 -25.97
N THR A 322 -4.12 -4.88 -26.69
CA THR A 322 -4.58 -4.78 -28.09
C THR A 322 -5.89 -4.02 -28.18
N ALA A 323 -6.86 -4.38 -27.34
CA ALA A 323 -8.16 -3.73 -27.32
C ALA A 323 -8.05 -2.23 -26.96
N ILE A 324 -7.27 -1.87 -25.93
CA ILE A 324 -7.04 -0.47 -25.54
C ILE A 324 -6.40 0.30 -26.69
N ALA A 325 -5.32 -0.24 -27.28
CA ALA A 325 -4.61 0.43 -28.35
C ALA A 325 -5.51 0.69 -29.56
N THR A 326 -6.27 -0.31 -30.01
CA THR A 326 -7.18 -0.19 -31.16
C THR A 326 -8.27 0.84 -30.91
N ASN A 327 -8.98 0.76 -29.79
CA ASN A 327 -10.06 1.69 -29.47
C ASN A 327 -9.52 3.14 -29.28
N LEU A 328 -8.34 3.28 -28.67
CA LEU A 328 -7.72 4.59 -28.49
C LEU A 328 -7.32 5.22 -29.83
N GLN A 329 -6.79 4.45 -30.77
CA GLN A 329 -6.48 4.94 -32.12
C GLN A 329 -7.73 5.47 -32.83
N TYR A 330 -8.86 4.75 -32.77
CA TYR A 330 -10.13 5.21 -33.33
C TYR A 330 -10.60 6.52 -32.68
N TRP A 331 -10.55 6.59 -31.36
CA TRP A 331 -11.00 7.76 -30.64
C TRP A 331 -10.12 8.98 -30.92
N LEU A 332 -8.78 8.83 -30.94
CA LEU A 332 -7.84 9.88 -31.31
C LEU A 332 -8.14 10.44 -32.72
N ALA A 333 -8.39 9.54 -33.68
CA ALA A 333 -8.69 9.94 -35.06
C ALA A 333 -10.00 10.73 -35.19
N ASN A 334 -11.00 10.39 -34.37
CA ASN A 334 -12.33 11.03 -34.42
C ASN A 334 -12.41 12.32 -33.61
N ASN A 335 -11.45 12.60 -32.73
CA ASN A 335 -11.44 13.80 -31.85
C ASN A 335 -10.21 14.69 -32.09
N GLU A 336 -9.76 14.80 -33.33
CA GLU A 336 -8.51 15.46 -33.70
C GLU A 336 -8.40 16.90 -33.13
N LYS A 337 -9.50 17.67 -33.18
CA LYS A 337 -9.49 19.05 -32.71
C LYS A 337 -9.21 19.17 -31.21
N GLU A 338 -9.90 18.38 -30.43
CA GLU A 338 -9.75 18.33 -28.98
C GLU A 338 -8.37 17.75 -28.58
N ILE A 339 -7.93 16.72 -29.32
CA ILE A 339 -6.61 16.11 -29.10
C ILE A 339 -5.48 17.09 -29.41
N LYS A 340 -5.71 18.05 -30.32
CA LYS A 340 -4.74 19.14 -30.55
C LYS A 340 -4.55 20.01 -29.30
N ILE A 341 -5.61 20.26 -28.55
CA ILE A 341 -5.53 21.01 -27.28
C ILE A 341 -4.66 20.24 -26.28
N ILE A 342 -4.86 18.90 -26.19
CA ILE A 342 -4.04 18.04 -25.32
C ILE A 342 -2.58 18.04 -25.76
N PHE A 343 -2.32 17.95 -27.06
CA PHE A 343 -0.94 18.07 -27.59
C PHE A 343 -0.30 19.39 -27.17
N ASP A 344 -1.00 20.51 -27.33
CA ASP A 344 -0.46 21.83 -26.98
C ASP A 344 -0.19 21.96 -25.48
N LYS A 345 -1.06 21.38 -24.63
CA LYS A 345 -0.84 21.28 -23.17
C LYS A 345 0.39 20.41 -22.86
N ALA A 346 0.49 19.22 -23.44
CA ALA A 346 1.61 18.32 -23.25
C ALA A 346 2.95 18.90 -23.76
N ALA A 347 2.91 19.63 -24.88
CA ALA A 347 4.08 20.35 -25.42
C ALA A 347 4.51 21.52 -24.50
N ALA A 348 3.55 22.18 -23.86
CA ALA A 348 3.84 23.22 -22.85
C ALA A 348 4.44 22.59 -21.58
N ALA A 349 3.90 21.47 -21.08
CA ALA A 349 4.44 20.72 -19.96
C ALA A 349 5.88 20.27 -20.24
N ARG A 350 6.15 19.72 -21.44
CA ARG A 350 7.51 19.38 -21.87
C ARG A 350 8.44 20.60 -21.84
N LYS A 351 8.02 21.74 -22.42
CA LYS A 351 8.82 22.97 -22.40
C LYS A 351 9.14 23.43 -20.98
N ALA A 352 8.15 23.39 -20.08
CA ALA A 352 8.33 23.74 -18.68
C ALA A 352 9.33 22.78 -17.99
N ARG A 353 9.20 21.47 -18.22
CA ARG A 353 10.11 20.44 -17.71
C ARG A 353 11.54 20.61 -18.25
N GLU A 354 11.69 20.85 -19.55
CA GLU A 354 12.99 21.11 -20.19
C GLU A 354 13.61 22.43 -19.72
N ALA A 355 12.82 23.49 -19.56
CA ALA A 355 13.26 24.75 -18.99
C ALA A 355 13.74 24.59 -17.54
N ALA A 356 12.96 23.87 -16.72
CA ALA A 356 13.33 23.55 -15.35
C ALA A 356 14.60 22.68 -15.29
N LYS A 357 14.77 21.73 -16.23
CA LYS A 357 16.01 20.94 -16.36
C LYS A 357 17.17 21.83 -16.79
N LYS A 358 16.99 22.66 -17.82
CA LYS A 358 18.02 23.62 -18.28
C LYS A 358 18.41 24.63 -17.20
N ALA A 359 17.44 25.14 -16.44
CA ALA A 359 17.69 26.04 -15.31
C ALA A 359 18.49 25.31 -14.21
N ARG A 360 18.13 24.07 -13.88
CA ARG A 360 18.90 23.22 -12.98
C ARG A 360 20.31 22.91 -13.50
N ASP A 361 20.42 22.60 -14.79
CA ASP A 361 21.71 22.29 -15.42
C ASP A 361 22.57 23.56 -15.60
N ALA A 362 21.96 24.74 -15.82
CA ALA A 362 22.64 26.03 -15.86
C ALA A 362 23.11 26.46 -14.46
N ALA A 363 22.28 26.24 -13.42
CA ALA A 363 22.69 26.40 -12.03
C ALA A 363 23.79 25.40 -11.62
N ARG A 364 23.95 24.30 -12.37
CA ARG A 364 24.98 23.28 -12.23
C ARG A 364 26.21 23.50 -13.11
N LYS A 365 26.27 24.58 -13.95
CA LYS A 365 27.49 24.87 -14.71
C LYS A 365 28.63 25.24 -13.74
N PRO A 366 29.81 24.62 -13.88
CA PRO A 366 30.87 24.71 -12.89
C PRO A 366 31.45 26.12 -12.84
N VAL A 367 31.30 26.75 -11.68
CA VAL A 367 32.20 27.82 -11.25
C VAL A 367 33.43 27.11 -10.73
N ASP A 368 34.51 27.16 -11.49
CA ASP A 368 35.85 26.67 -11.19
C ASP A 368 36.03 25.19 -10.78
N LYS A 369 36.88 24.46 -11.53
CA LYS A 369 37.24 23.06 -11.27
C LYS A 369 37.78 22.75 -9.86
N LYS A 370 38.16 23.74 -9.06
CA LYS A 370 38.53 23.60 -7.65
C LYS A 370 37.34 23.60 -6.69
N LYS A 371 36.20 24.19 -7.07
CA LYS A 371 34.93 24.14 -6.28
C LYS A 371 33.97 23.02 -6.69
N ALA A 372 34.19 22.39 -7.84
CA ALA A 372 33.31 21.32 -8.36
C ALA A 372 33.37 20.03 -7.53
N LYS A 373 34.33 19.85 -6.64
CA LYS A 373 34.44 18.70 -5.73
C LYS A 373 33.47 18.79 -4.54
N LEU A 374 32.89 19.97 -4.27
CA LEU A 374 31.94 20.22 -3.17
C LEU A 374 30.46 20.19 -3.58
N LEU A 375 30.12 20.01 -4.86
CA LEU A 375 28.78 20.26 -5.40
C LEU A 375 28.03 19.03 -5.93
N ASN A 376 28.54 17.81 -5.75
CA ASN A 376 27.81 16.58 -6.11
C ASN A 376 27.07 15.97 -4.92
N LEU A 377 26.30 16.77 -4.20
CA LEU A 377 25.41 16.24 -3.17
C LEU A 377 24.18 15.59 -3.80
N PRO A 378 23.65 14.53 -3.18
CA PRO A 378 22.41 13.90 -3.62
C PRO A 378 21.28 14.92 -3.70
N SER A 379 20.47 14.87 -4.76
CA SER A 379 19.40 15.85 -4.99
C SER A 379 18.32 15.83 -3.91
N LYS A 380 18.21 14.75 -3.15
CA LYS A 380 17.25 14.57 -2.06
C LYS A 380 17.81 14.94 -0.68
N LEU A 381 19.10 15.16 -0.57
CA LEU A 381 19.72 15.55 0.68
C LEU A 381 19.30 16.99 1.04
N VAL A 382 18.65 17.14 2.17
CA VAL A 382 18.42 18.44 2.81
C VAL A 382 19.53 18.64 3.82
N ASP A 383 20.56 19.38 3.41
CA ASP A 383 21.82 19.53 4.17
C ASP A 383 21.69 20.47 5.39
N ALA A 384 22.64 20.39 6.30
CA ALA A 384 22.81 21.33 7.40
C ALA A 384 23.52 22.61 6.90
N ASN A 385 23.13 23.76 7.44
CA ASN A 385 23.67 25.07 7.05
C ASN A 385 25.07 25.32 7.63
N SER A 386 25.39 24.74 8.77
CA SER A 386 26.67 24.95 9.47
C SER A 386 27.87 24.49 8.63
N LYS A 387 28.91 25.28 8.65
CA LYS A 387 30.23 24.91 8.10
C LYS A 387 31.07 24.09 9.09
N ASP A 388 30.73 24.15 10.37
CA ASP A 388 31.37 23.34 11.40
C ASP A 388 30.83 21.91 11.38
N ARG A 389 31.51 21.04 10.65
CA ARG A 389 31.10 19.64 10.44
C ARG A 389 31.11 18.80 11.71
N THR A 390 31.87 19.23 12.73
CA THR A 390 31.90 18.52 14.02
C THR A 390 30.57 18.56 14.77
N LYS A 391 29.72 19.55 14.45
CA LYS A 391 28.38 19.72 15.02
C LYS A 391 27.26 19.18 14.14
N CYS A 392 27.59 18.80 12.89
CA CYS A 392 26.57 18.35 11.94
C CYS A 392 26.19 16.88 12.16
N GLU A 393 24.90 16.62 12.08
CA GLU A 393 24.28 15.30 12.19
C GLU A 393 23.50 14.97 10.91
N LEU A 394 23.55 13.71 10.44
CA LEU A 394 22.79 13.23 9.31
C LEU A 394 21.75 12.21 9.77
N PHE A 395 20.51 12.42 9.43
CA PHE A 395 19.42 11.46 9.63
C PHE A 395 19.06 10.80 8.29
N ILE A 396 19.33 9.50 8.17
CA ILE A 396 18.94 8.70 7.00
C ILE A 396 17.56 8.14 7.31
N ALA A 397 16.53 8.66 6.63
CA ALA A 397 15.13 8.38 6.89
C ALA A 397 14.55 7.32 5.93
N GLU A 398 13.68 6.47 6.46
CA GLU A 398 12.93 5.50 5.67
C GLU A 398 11.78 6.19 4.90
N GLY A 399 12.03 6.46 3.61
CA GLY A 399 11.04 7.03 2.71
C GLY A 399 10.88 8.55 2.78
N ASP A 400 10.17 9.06 1.77
CA ASP A 400 9.97 10.50 1.61
C ASP A 400 8.98 11.06 2.69
N SER A 401 8.04 10.24 3.23
CA SER A 401 7.08 10.66 4.28
C SER A 401 7.75 10.95 5.61
N ALA A 402 8.53 9.99 6.13
CA ALA A 402 9.27 10.17 7.38
C ALA A 402 10.29 11.32 7.27
N ALA A 403 10.96 11.42 6.12
CA ALA A 403 11.89 12.51 5.85
C ALA A 403 11.19 13.88 5.88
N GLY A 404 9.96 14.00 5.38
CA GLY A 404 9.19 15.25 5.39
C GLY A 404 8.99 15.79 6.79
N GLY A 405 8.51 14.96 7.72
CA GLY A 405 8.34 15.33 9.12
C GLY A 405 9.66 15.68 9.84
N LEU A 406 10.73 14.89 9.57
CA LEU A 406 12.05 15.19 10.11
C LEU A 406 12.64 16.50 9.57
N ILE A 407 12.45 16.81 8.29
CA ILE A 407 12.90 18.07 7.69
C ILE A 407 12.20 19.27 8.33
N GLU A 408 10.91 19.14 8.60
CA GLU A 408 10.12 20.21 9.22
C GLU A 408 10.54 20.44 10.69
N ALA A 409 10.80 19.34 11.44
CA ALA A 409 11.11 19.41 12.88
C ALA A 409 12.59 19.66 13.20
N ARG A 410 13.52 19.48 12.23
CA ARG A 410 14.96 19.54 12.46
C ARG A 410 15.48 20.93 12.82
N ASN A 411 16.64 20.97 13.47
CA ASN A 411 17.46 22.19 13.52
C ASN A 411 18.22 22.33 12.18
N PRO A 412 17.84 23.31 11.30
CA PRO A 412 18.49 23.48 9.99
C PRO A 412 19.99 23.80 10.06
N GLU A 413 20.49 24.36 11.18
CA GLU A 413 21.90 24.70 11.32
C GLU A 413 22.79 23.46 11.43
N THR A 414 22.36 22.44 12.18
CA THR A 414 23.22 21.32 12.52
C THR A 414 22.71 19.96 12.00
N MET A 415 21.46 19.87 11.57
CA MET A 415 20.85 18.60 11.18
C MET A 415 20.56 18.54 9.69
N ALA A 416 21.01 17.47 9.04
CA ALA A 416 20.72 17.12 7.67
C ALA A 416 19.79 15.90 7.63
N VAL A 417 18.91 15.81 6.63
CA VAL A 417 18.02 14.67 6.41
C VAL A 417 18.19 14.15 5.00
N PHE A 418 18.32 12.83 4.89
CA PHE A 418 18.43 12.13 3.60
C PHE A 418 17.44 10.97 3.53
N PRO A 419 16.38 11.05 2.70
CA PRO A 419 15.46 9.94 2.48
C PRO A 419 16.06 8.87 1.57
N ILE A 420 15.96 7.61 1.99
CA ILE A 420 16.23 6.44 1.14
C ILE A 420 14.93 5.81 0.67
N ARG A 421 14.92 5.23 -0.53
CA ARG A 421 13.74 4.57 -1.09
C ARG A 421 13.81 3.06 -0.89
N GLY A 422 13.09 2.59 0.13
CA GLY A 422 12.98 1.17 0.41
C GLY A 422 14.30 0.53 0.86
N LYS A 423 14.37 -0.79 0.78
CA LYS A 423 15.54 -1.57 1.20
C LYS A 423 16.69 -1.40 0.21
N ILE A 424 17.84 -0.93 0.69
CA ILE A 424 19.08 -0.91 -0.14
C ILE A 424 19.55 -2.34 -0.38
N ILE A 425 20.41 -2.51 -1.37
CA ILE A 425 20.99 -3.83 -1.66
C ILE A 425 21.89 -4.28 -0.51
N ASN A 426 21.90 -5.58 -0.24
CA ASN A 426 22.83 -6.17 0.71
C ASN A 426 24.24 -6.26 0.08
N LEU A 427 25.20 -5.52 0.61
CA LEU A 427 26.54 -5.46 0.08
C LEU A 427 27.30 -6.79 0.18
N TYR A 428 27.01 -7.61 1.18
CA TYR A 428 27.59 -8.96 1.33
C TYR A 428 27.13 -9.97 0.28
N LYS A 429 25.96 -9.76 -0.35
CA LYS A 429 25.36 -10.70 -1.32
C LYS A 429 25.57 -10.32 -2.77
N ASN A 430 26.04 -9.11 -3.06
CA ASN A 430 26.09 -8.58 -4.40
C ASN A 430 27.54 -8.25 -4.81
N SER A 431 27.83 -8.41 -6.11
CA SER A 431 29.11 -8.00 -6.68
C SER A 431 29.27 -6.48 -6.65
N ASP A 432 30.50 -6.02 -6.62
CA ASP A 432 30.86 -4.60 -6.62
C ASP A 432 30.19 -3.82 -7.75
N GLU A 433 30.10 -4.40 -8.95
CA GLU A 433 29.42 -3.78 -10.09
C GLU A 433 27.95 -3.47 -9.79
N LYS A 434 27.24 -4.39 -9.11
CA LYS A 434 25.83 -4.19 -8.71
C LYS A 434 25.71 -3.20 -7.57
N VAL A 435 26.65 -3.23 -6.63
CA VAL A 435 26.68 -2.30 -5.49
C VAL A 435 26.82 -0.86 -6.00
N PHE A 436 27.78 -0.60 -6.87
CA PHE A 436 28.03 0.74 -7.41
C PHE A 436 27.10 1.14 -8.57
N ALA A 437 26.31 0.23 -9.10
CA ALA A 437 25.16 0.57 -9.93
C ALA A 437 23.94 1.00 -9.12
N ASN A 438 23.91 0.75 -7.81
CA ASN A 438 22.78 1.13 -6.95
C ASN A 438 22.82 2.63 -6.59
N GLN A 439 21.82 3.36 -7.02
CA GLN A 439 21.76 4.81 -6.85
C GLN A 439 21.70 5.25 -5.37
N GLU A 440 21.02 4.49 -4.52
CA GLU A 440 20.90 4.84 -3.08
C GLU A 440 22.25 4.69 -2.36
N VAL A 441 23.03 3.65 -2.69
CA VAL A 441 24.39 3.47 -2.16
C VAL A 441 25.30 4.62 -2.61
N LEU A 442 25.25 4.98 -3.91
CA LEU A 442 26.00 6.13 -4.42
C LEU A 442 25.62 7.45 -3.74
N ASN A 443 24.34 7.64 -3.49
CA ASN A 443 23.84 8.83 -2.80
C ASN A 443 24.35 8.90 -1.35
N ILE A 444 24.41 7.78 -0.64
CA ILE A 444 24.97 7.69 0.72
C ILE A 444 26.46 8.07 0.67
N ILE A 445 27.23 7.49 -0.24
CA ILE A 445 28.66 7.80 -0.43
C ILE A 445 28.87 9.31 -0.67
N GLN A 446 28.08 9.90 -1.55
CA GLN A 446 28.13 11.33 -1.84
C GLN A 446 27.74 12.20 -0.63
N ALA A 447 26.74 11.79 0.13
CA ALA A 447 26.30 12.50 1.33
C ALA A 447 27.40 12.55 2.40
N LEU A 448 28.15 11.45 2.58
CA LEU A 448 29.24 11.37 3.56
C LEU A 448 30.43 12.27 3.21
N GLY A 449 30.68 12.53 1.93
CA GLY A 449 31.75 13.42 1.47
C GLY A 449 33.15 12.82 1.53
N LEU A 450 33.29 11.53 1.83
CA LEU A 450 34.56 10.80 1.85
C LEU A 450 35.03 10.46 0.45
N ASP A 451 36.36 10.36 0.25
CA ASP A 451 36.94 9.91 -1.00
C ASP A 451 36.73 8.39 -1.16
N PHE A 452 36.46 7.98 -2.40
CA PHE A 452 36.24 6.58 -2.75
C PHE A 452 37.50 6.00 -3.42
N ASP A 453 38.04 4.90 -2.87
CA ASP A 453 39.11 4.14 -3.50
C ASP A 453 38.54 3.13 -4.52
N LYS A 454 38.83 3.35 -5.79
CA LYS A 454 38.36 2.50 -6.89
C LYS A 454 39.01 1.11 -6.92
N LYS A 455 40.14 0.90 -6.20
CA LYS A 455 40.84 -0.39 -6.19
C LYS A 455 40.31 -1.32 -5.11
N SER A 456 40.11 -0.80 -3.92
CA SER A 456 39.54 -1.55 -2.77
C SER A 456 38.03 -1.54 -2.74
N HIS A 457 37.36 -0.70 -3.53
CA HIS A 457 35.92 -0.46 -3.53
C HIS A 457 35.39 -0.03 -2.16
N THR A 458 36.19 0.73 -1.40
CA THR A 458 35.84 1.24 -0.06
C THR A 458 35.99 2.75 0.00
N LEU A 459 35.44 3.35 1.04
CA LEU A 459 35.66 4.76 1.34
C LEU A 459 36.95 4.93 2.14
N ILE A 460 37.69 5.97 1.85
CA ILE A 460 38.88 6.34 2.61
C ILE A 460 38.42 7.22 3.78
N TYR A 461 38.52 6.68 4.99
CA TYR A 461 38.15 7.44 6.18
C TYR A 461 39.08 8.64 6.36
N ASP A 462 38.49 9.82 6.44
CA ASP A 462 39.15 11.08 6.69
C ASP A 462 38.22 11.96 7.51
N LYS A 463 38.55 12.16 8.78
CA LYS A 463 37.72 12.92 9.73
C LYS A 463 37.49 14.36 9.28
N ASP A 464 38.46 14.97 8.59
CA ASP A 464 38.34 16.37 8.17
C ASP A 464 37.47 16.53 6.92
N LYS A 465 37.28 15.45 6.16
CA LYS A 465 36.39 15.41 4.99
C LYS A 465 34.99 14.94 5.31
N LEU A 466 34.83 14.19 6.40
CA LEU A 466 33.53 13.67 6.84
C LEU A 466 32.56 14.82 7.09
N ARG A 467 31.39 14.80 6.43
CA ARG A 467 30.45 15.90 6.45
C ARG A 467 29.60 15.95 7.73
N TYR A 468 29.44 14.82 8.41
CA TYR A 468 28.59 14.68 9.57
C TYR A 468 29.29 13.90 10.68
N ASN A 469 29.36 14.48 11.84
CA ASN A 469 29.99 13.85 13.01
C ASN A 469 29.18 12.68 13.56
N LYS A 470 27.84 12.74 13.42
CA LYS A 470 26.94 11.64 13.77
C LYS A 470 26.02 11.34 12.61
N ILE A 471 25.79 10.06 12.36
CA ILE A 471 24.95 9.54 11.28
C ILE A 471 23.92 8.61 11.93
N PHE A 472 22.65 8.99 11.86
CA PHE A 472 21.53 8.28 12.46
C PHE A 472 20.74 7.52 11.41
N THR A 473 20.41 6.26 11.69
CA THR A 473 19.42 5.51 10.90
C THR A 473 18.04 5.75 11.52
N ALA A 474 17.23 6.59 10.88
CA ALA A 474 15.87 6.93 11.31
C ALA A 474 14.86 6.07 10.52
N CYS A 475 14.62 4.85 11.00
CA CYS A 475 13.71 3.87 10.42
C CYS A 475 12.62 3.51 11.43
N ASP A 476 11.49 3.03 10.90
CA ASP A 476 10.35 2.60 11.70
C ASP A 476 10.70 1.47 12.68
N ALA A 477 9.88 1.31 13.71
CA ALA A 477 10.04 0.24 14.71
C ALA A 477 9.40 -1.09 14.28
N ASP A 478 9.19 -1.30 12.98
CA ASP A 478 8.61 -2.50 12.40
C ASP A 478 9.68 -3.43 11.76
N PRO A 479 9.32 -4.64 11.31
CA PRO A 479 10.26 -5.55 10.67
C PRO A 479 10.93 -5.02 9.41
N ASP A 480 10.27 -4.15 8.66
CA ASP A 480 10.82 -3.54 7.45
C ASP A 480 11.86 -2.49 7.80
N GLY A 481 11.58 -1.62 8.77
CA GLY A 481 12.54 -0.66 9.29
C GLY A 481 13.75 -1.33 9.95
N MET A 482 13.56 -2.43 10.67
CA MET A 482 14.66 -3.26 11.20
C MET A 482 15.54 -3.83 10.09
N ALA A 483 14.93 -4.32 9.00
CA ALA A 483 15.68 -4.81 7.84
C ALA A 483 16.49 -3.68 7.18
N ILE A 484 15.93 -2.47 7.07
CA ILE A 484 16.63 -1.30 6.51
C ILE A 484 17.81 -0.89 7.40
N LYS A 485 17.61 -0.84 8.72
CA LYS A 485 18.72 -0.58 9.69
C LYS A 485 19.87 -1.56 9.49
N ASN A 486 19.58 -2.86 9.42
CA ASN A 486 20.59 -3.90 9.23
C ASN A 486 21.32 -3.76 7.90
N LEU A 487 20.62 -3.41 6.81
CA LEU A 487 21.23 -3.16 5.50
C LEU A 487 22.10 -1.90 5.51
N LEU A 488 21.71 -0.84 6.20
CA LEU A 488 22.51 0.38 6.37
C LEU A 488 23.77 0.10 7.19
N LEU A 489 23.66 -0.63 8.32
CA LEU A 489 24.83 -1.03 9.10
C LEU A 489 25.79 -1.89 8.27
N THR A 490 25.27 -2.84 7.50
CA THR A 490 26.05 -3.66 6.56
C THR A 490 26.75 -2.80 5.51
N CYS A 491 26.06 -1.78 5.00
CA CYS A 491 26.62 -0.82 4.04
C CYS A 491 27.80 -0.05 4.64
N PHE A 492 27.65 0.50 5.84
CA PHE A 492 28.73 1.22 6.52
C PHE A 492 29.89 0.31 6.87
N TRP A 493 29.62 -0.91 7.40
CA TRP A 493 30.66 -1.88 7.70
C TRP A 493 31.47 -2.31 6.46
N SER A 494 30.79 -2.53 5.34
CA SER A 494 31.44 -2.95 4.09
C SER A 494 32.18 -1.82 3.39
N LEU A 495 31.69 -0.58 3.44
CA LEU A 495 32.27 0.56 2.73
C LEU A 495 33.34 1.30 3.55
N CYS A 496 33.16 1.42 4.86
CA CYS A 496 34.04 2.18 5.74
C CYS A 496 33.79 1.77 7.20
N PRO A 497 34.38 0.64 7.67
CA PRO A 497 34.23 0.20 9.06
C PRO A 497 34.66 1.27 10.08
N GLU A 498 35.59 2.13 9.70
CA GLU A 498 36.08 3.23 10.56
C GLU A 498 34.97 4.20 10.97
N LEU A 499 33.86 4.30 10.20
CA LEU A 499 32.70 5.11 10.62
C LEU A 499 32.06 4.54 11.89
N ILE A 500 32.00 3.21 12.02
CA ILE A 500 31.49 2.54 13.20
C ILE A 500 32.53 2.58 14.33
N LEU A 501 33.78 2.20 14.01
CA LEU A 501 34.88 2.12 14.99
C LEU A 501 35.22 3.45 15.63
N ASN A 502 35.02 4.57 14.92
CA ASN A 502 35.21 5.93 15.46
C ASN A 502 33.92 6.56 16.02
N GLY A 503 32.82 5.77 16.14
CA GLY A 503 31.63 6.18 16.86
C GLY A 503 30.70 7.15 16.12
N HIS A 504 30.79 7.19 14.78
CA HIS A 504 29.93 8.07 13.97
C HIS A 504 28.54 7.51 13.73
N ILE A 505 28.33 6.17 13.83
CA ILE A 505 27.07 5.52 13.48
C ILE A 505 26.20 5.32 14.71
N TRP A 506 24.95 5.77 14.60
CA TRP A 506 23.94 5.75 15.64
C TRP A 506 22.61 5.21 15.07
N ILE A 507 21.82 4.58 15.91
CA ILE A 507 20.44 4.20 15.60
C ILE A 507 19.47 5.04 16.41
N THR A 508 18.38 5.47 15.80
CA THR A 508 17.24 6.03 16.54
C THR A 508 16.36 4.90 17.06
N ILE A 509 15.82 5.07 18.26
CA ILE A 509 14.88 4.16 18.89
C ILE A 509 13.56 4.93 19.07
N PRO A 510 12.67 4.89 18.05
CA PRO A 510 11.38 5.57 18.16
C PRO A 510 10.57 5.00 19.32
N PRO A 511 9.85 5.84 20.08
CA PRO A 511 8.98 5.37 21.14
C PRO A 511 7.82 4.57 20.58
N LEU A 512 7.53 3.40 21.16
CA LEU A 512 6.39 2.56 20.75
C LEU A 512 5.05 3.12 21.21
N PHE A 513 5.04 3.87 22.33
CA PHE A 513 3.80 4.40 22.88
C PHE A 513 3.92 5.89 23.21
N ARG A 514 2.81 6.59 23.01
CA ARG A 514 2.61 7.97 23.43
C ARG A 514 1.46 8.02 24.43
N ILE A 515 1.72 8.58 25.61
CA ILE A 515 0.70 8.91 26.60
C ILE A 515 0.29 10.36 26.39
N THR A 516 -1.00 10.62 26.27
CA THR A 516 -1.57 11.97 26.22
C THR A 516 -2.29 12.26 27.51
N LYS A 517 -1.85 13.31 28.22
CA LYS A 517 -2.42 13.77 29.49
C LYS A 517 -2.98 15.18 29.31
N GLY A 518 -4.30 15.32 29.23
CA GLY A 518 -4.93 16.61 28.93
C GLY A 518 -4.72 17.04 27.47
N LYS A 519 -4.59 18.35 27.20
CA LYS A 519 -4.51 18.88 25.83
C LYS A 519 -3.10 18.96 25.26
N ASP A 520 -2.06 19.12 26.11
CA ASP A 520 -0.73 19.51 25.64
C ASP A 520 0.42 18.76 26.33
N THR A 521 0.15 17.68 27.08
CA THR A 521 1.21 16.92 27.75
C THR A 521 1.36 15.55 27.09
N PHE A 522 2.51 15.33 26.46
CA PHE A 522 2.86 14.06 25.81
C PHE A 522 4.04 13.42 26.54
N ILE A 523 3.94 12.13 26.82
CA ILE A 523 5.02 11.33 27.40
C ILE A 523 5.27 10.15 26.44
N TYR A 524 6.52 9.97 26.07
CA TYR A 524 6.94 8.95 25.13
C TYR A 524 7.57 7.77 25.86
N LEU A 525 7.09 6.56 25.60
CA LEU A 525 7.53 5.34 26.24
C LEU A 525 8.12 4.40 25.19
N LYS A 526 9.22 3.75 25.52
CA LYS A 526 10.02 2.95 24.60
C LYS A 526 9.35 1.64 24.21
N ASP A 527 8.77 0.96 25.21
CA ASP A 527 8.29 -0.41 25.09
C ASP A 527 7.06 -0.68 25.97
N ALA A 528 6.54 -1.89 25.90
CA ALA A 528 5.38 -2.31 26.68
C ALA A 528 5.67 -2.35 28.18
N LYS A 529 6.92 -2.57 28.59
CA LYS A 529 7.31 -2.61 30.01
C LYS A 529 7.22 -1.22 30.63
N GLU A 530 7.79 -0.21 29.97
CA GLU A 530 7.63 1.18 30.41
C GLU A 530 6.16 1.62 30.47
N LEU A 531 5.32 1.11 29.54
CA LEU A 531 3.88 1.38 29.54
C LEU A 531 3.19 0.77 30.78
N GLU A 532 3.50 -0.47 31.12
CA GLU A 532 2.90 -1.11 32.30
C GLU A 532 3.41 -0.45 33.60
N GLU A 533 4.69 -0.14 33.69
CA GLU A 533 5.26 0.60 34.83
C GLU A 533 4.59 1.99 34.98
N TYR A 534 4.35 2.68 33.86
CA TYR A 534 3.65 3.96 33.85
C TYR A 534 2.19 3.83 34.32
N LYS A 535 1.46 2.83 33.81
CA LYS A 535 0.08 2.55 34.23
C LYS A 535 -0.02 2.22 35.72
N GLU A 536 0.94 1.44 36.23
CA GLU A 536 0.99 1.11 37.66
C GLU A 536 1.25 2.33 38.54
N ALA A 537 2.20 3.20 38.14
CA ALA A 537 2.54 4.41 38.87
C ALA A 537 1.41 5.46 38.87
N HIS A 538 0.53 5.44 37.85
CA HIS A 538 -0.53 6.43 37.64
C HIS A 538 -1.94 5.82 37.73
N LYS A 539 -2.11 4.79 38.58
CA LYS A 539 -3.43 4.17 38.85
C LYS A 539 -4.45 5.20 39.31
N GLY A 540 -5.52 5.37 38.53
CA GLY A 540 -6.61 6.33 38.84
C GLY A 540 -6.52 7.68 38.14
N GLU A 541 -5.46 7.94 37.38
CA GLU A 541 -5.37 9.10 36.52
C GLU A 541 -5.96 8.81 35.13
N LYS A 542 -6.56 9.82 34.50
CA LYS A 542 -7.08 9.70 33.12
C LYS A 542 -5.99 10.12 32.14
N PHE A 543 -5.60 9.23 31.27
CA PHE A 543 -4.72 9.47 30.14
C PHE A 543 -5.09 8.57 28.97
N GLU A 544 -4.72 8.99 27.77
CA GLU A 544 -4.88 8.20 26.54
C GLU A 544 -3.55 7.58 26.15
N VAL A 545 -3.59 6.33 25.68
CA VAL A 545 -2.42 5.59 25.20
C VAL A 545 -2.55 5.44 23.70
N ASN A 546 -1.61 5.98 22.94
CA ASN A 546 -1.52 5.80 21.50
C ASN A 546 -0.28 4.97 21.16
N ARG A 547 -0.40 3.97 20.28
CA ARG A 547 0.73 3.21 19.76
C ARG A 547 1.24 3.87 18.48
N ASN A 548 2.54 4.21 18.46
CA ASN A 548 3.19 4.76 17.28
C ASN A 548 3.55 3.61 16.33
N LYS A 549 3.07 3.65 15.08
CA LYS A 549 3.29 2.59 14.09
C LYS A 549 4.49 2.88 13.18
N GLY A 550 4.72 4.15 12.84
CA GLY A 550 5.83 4.55 11.97
C GLY A 550 6.16 6.03 12.08
N LEU A 551 7.39 6.40 11.69
CA LEU A 551 7.85 7.79 11.71
C LEU A 551 7.09 8.69 10.74
N GLY A 552 6.60 8.13 9.65
CA GLY A 552 5.82 8.87 8.64
C GLY A 552 4.39 9.20 9.05
N GLU A 553 3.91 8.63 10.16
CA GLU A 553 2.57 8.85 10.73
C GLU A 553 2.60 9.85 11.91
N GLN A 554 3.79 10.24 12.37
CA GLN A 554 3.99 11.17 13.46
C GLN A 554 4.06 12.62 12.94
N ASP A 555 3.45 13.53 13.68
CA ASP A 555 3.56 14.96 13.37
C ASP A 555 4.97 15.48 13.64
N SER A 556 5.37 16.56 12.94
CA SER A 556 6.68 17.21 13.13
C SER A 556 6.93 17.65 14.58
N SER A 557 5.87 18.04 15.29
CA SER A 557 5.91 18.40 16.72
C SER A 557 6.22 17.21 17.64
N GLU A 558 5.99 15.97 17.19
CA GLU A 558 6.29 14.73 17.91
C GLU A 558 7.69 14.21 17.57
N LEU A 559 8.07 14.29 16.27
CA LEU A 559 9.38 13.87 15.80
C LEU A 559 10.53 14.70 16.39
N GLY A 560 10.28 15.98 16.65
CA GLY A 560 11.25 16.86 17.31
C GLY A 560 11.76 16.27 18.63
N PRO A 561 10.92 16.17 19.66
CA PRO A 561 11.32 15.66 20.98
C PRO A 561 11.72 14.19 21.00
N SER A 562 11.13 13.36 20.16
CA SER A 562 11.34 11.90 20.20
C SER A 562 12.59 11.42 19.45
N ILE A 563 12.98 12.10 18.35
CA ILE A 563 14.02 11.65 17.42
C ILE A 563 15.17 12.66 17.28
N LEU A 564 14.86 13.96 17.26
CA LEU A 564 15.81 14.98 16.84
C LEU A 564 16.47 15.72 18.00
N ASP A 565 15.71 16.06 19.04
CA ASP A 565 16.21 16.85 20.15
C ASP A 565 17.30 16.09 20.93
N PRO A 566 18.55 16.59 20.97
CA PRO A 566 19.64 15.92 21.67
C PRO A 566 19.39 15.67 23.16
N GLU A 567 18.51 16.45 23.82
CA GLU A 567 18.23 16.32 25.24
C GLU A 567 17.18 15.24 25.55
N THR A 568 16.29 14.94 24.60
CA THR A 568 15.13 14.07 24.86
C THR A 568 15.07 12.84 23.95
N ARG A 569 15.78 12.86 22.81
CA ARG A 569 15.78 11.76 21.84
C ARG A 569 16.37 10.47 22.43
N ASN A 570 15.77 9.34 22.05
CA ASN A 570 16.28 8.02 22.40
C ASN A 570 17.12 7.46 21.23
N VAL A 571 18.41 7.27 21.48
CA VAL A 571 19.39 6.83 20.47
C VAL A 571 20.40 5.88 21.08
N ALA A 572 20.94 4.96 20.28
CA ALA A 572 22.02 4.08 20.66
C ALA A 572 23.19 4.22 19.68
N GLN A 573 24.41 4.33 20.21
CA GLN A 573 25.63 4.30 19.41
C GLN A 573 25.97 2.84 19.06
N ILE A 574 26.34 2.59 17.82
CA ILE A 574 26.87 1.28 17.42
C ILE A 574 28.33 1.20 17.85
N VAL A 575 28.63 0.24 18.69
CA VAL A 575 29.97 0.00 19.24
C VAL A 575 30.41 -1.41 18.88
N VAL A 576 31.65 -1.54 18.42
CA VAL A 576 32.32 -2.81 18.12
C VAL A 576 33.45 -3.02 19.10
N ASN A 577 33.34 -4.04 19.95
CA ASN A 577 34.37 -4.37 20.94
C ASN A 577 35.44 -5.29 20.36
N ASN A 578 35.08 -6.12 19.37
CA ASN A 578 35.97 -7.06 18.70
C ASN A 578 35.67 -7.09 17.20
N ILE A 579 36.67 -6.75 16.38
CA ILE A 579 36.50 -6.66 14.91
C ILE A 579 36.32 -8.04 14.29
N GLU A 580 36.99 -9.09 14.81
CA GLU A 580 36.87 -10.44 14.27
C GLU A 580 35.46 -10.99 14.52
N GLU A 581 34.95 -10.87 15.72
CA GLU A 581 33.57 -11.25 16.05
C GLU A 581 32.52 -10.49 15.24
N ALA A 582 32.75 -9.19 14.99
CA ALA A 582 31.87 -8.39 14.16
C ALA A 582 31.87 -8.87 12.70
N ASN A 583 33.05 -9.17 12.14
CA ASN A 583 33.15 -9.73 10.78
C ASN A 583 32.41 -11.06 10.67
N ASP A 584 32.63 -11.97 11.63
CA ASP A 584 31.95 -13.27 11.68
C ASP A 584 30.43 -13.09 11.76
N LEU A 585 29.95 -12.17 12.60
CA LEU A 585 28.53 -11.90 12.76
C LEU A 585 27.91 -11.34 11.46
N PHE A 586 28.57 -10.39 10.80
CA PHE A 586 28.12 -9.87 9.50
C PHE A 586 28.12 -10.95 8.43
N ASP A 587 29.14 -11.83 8.39
CA ASP A 587 29.19 -12.93 7.44
C ASP A 587 28.06 -13.95 7.68
N ILE A 588 27.80 -14.32 8.92
CA ILE A 588 26.70 -15.22 9.31
C ILE A 588 25.35 -14.60 8.93
N LEU A 589 25.09 -13.37 9.39
CA LEU A 589 23.75 -12.78 9.28
C LEU A 589 23.46 -12.22 7.89
N MET A 590 24.45 -11.65 7.22
CA MET A 590 24.29 -10.92 5.96
C MET A 590 24.94 -11.61 4.76
N GLY A 591 25.80 -12.60 4.99
CA GLY A 591 26.48 -13.40 3.96
C GLY A 591 25.54 -14.26 3.11
N THR A 592 26.11 -14.99 2.16
CA THR A 592 25.35 -15.85 1.21
C THR A 592 24.95 -17.20 1.77
N HIS A 593 25.64 -17.68 2.81
CA HIS A 593 25.40 -19.01 3.40
C HIS A 593 24.22 -19.00 4.37
N VAL A 594 23.18 -19.81 4.07
CA VAL A 594 21.95 -19.88 4.87
C VAL A 594 22.07 -20.74 6.13
N PRO A 595 22.75 -21.92 6.11
CA PRO A 595 22.78 -22.80 7.28
C PRO A 595 23.35 -22.15 8.55
N PRO A 596 24.50 -21.47 8.55
CA PRO A 596 25.04 -20.80 9.74
C PRO A 596 24.10 -19.74 10.31
N ARG A 597 23.42 -18.99 9.43
CA ARG A 597 22.40 -17.99 9.84
C ARG A 597 21.22 -18.63 10.55
N ARG A 598 20.71 -19.75 10.00
CA ARG A 598 19.61 -20.48 10.62
C ARG A 598 19.99 -21.01 11.99
N GLU A 599 21.17 -21.57 12.12
CA GLU A 599 21.68 -22.07 13.40
C GLU A 599 21.84 -20.95 14.42
N TRP A 600 22.44 -19.83 14.02
CA TRP A 600 22.59 -18.64 14.87
C TRP A 600 21.24 -18.13 15.38
N LEU A 601 20.25 -17.99 14.47
CA LEU A 601 18.89 -17.54 14.83
C LEU A 601 18.18 -18.52 15.78
N LEU A 602 18.41 -19.82 15.66
CA LEU A 602 17.84 -20.82 16.59
C LEU A 602 18.46 -20.70 17.98
N ILE A 603 19.77 -20.52 18.06
CA ILE A 603 20.50 -20.38 19.34
C ILE A 603 20.06 -19.12 20.08
N HIS A 604 19.84 -18.00 19.37
CA HIS A 604 19.50 -16.70 19.95
C HIS A 604 17.99 -16.40 19.90
N SER A 605 17.15 -17.40 19.65
CA SER A 605 15.69 -17.20 19.53
C SER A 605 15.04 -16.74 20.84
N GLU A 606 15.61 -17.09 21.98
CA GLU A 606 15.14 -16.66 23.32
C GLU A 606 15.51 -15.21 23.65
N GLU A 607 16.48 -14.63 22.92
CA GLU A 607 16.86 -13.21 23.06
C GLU A 607 15.94 -12.27 22.27
N ALA A 608 15.09 -12.84 21.42
CA ALA A 608 14.14 -12.06 20.64
C ALA A 608 13.07 -11.48 21.59
N ASP A 609 13.01 -10.18 21.71
CA ASP A 609 11.99 -9.49 22.48
C ASP A 609 10.64 -9.62 21.76
N GLU A 610 9.73 -10.46 22.30
CA GLU A 610 8.38 -10.66 21.76
C GLU A 610 7.55 -9.38 21.72
N ASN A 611 7.97 -8.31 22.39
CA ASN A 611 7.27 -7.04 22.48
C ASN A 611 7.65 -6.04 21.35
N ILE A 612 8.59 -6.40 20.47
CA ILE A 612 8.99 -5.56 19.33
C ILE A 612 8.12 -5.81 18.08
N TRP A 613 7.24 -6.81 18.13
CA TRP A 613 6.39 -7.22 16.97
C TRP A 613 4.96 -6.72 17.05
#